data_e56d9e7a15ccf0dac1ae0e3579a4daf3
#
_entry.id   e56d9e7a15ccf0dac1ae0e3579a4daf3
#
_cell.length_a   1.000
_cell.length_b   1.000
_cell.length_c   1.000
_cell.angle_alpha   90.00
_cell.angle_beta   90.00
_cell.angle_gamma   90.00
#
_symmetry.space_group_name_H-M   'P 1'
#
loop_
_entity.id
_entity.type
_entity.pdbx_description
1 polymer ?
#
loop_
_entity_poly.entity_id
_entity_poly.type
_entity_poly.pdbx_seq_one_letter_code
_entity_poly.pdbx_strand_id
1 'polypeptide(L)'
;NGLVDLGIKDLNRRVVIVPQRSAQSLLDLTGGATQIDLRVNDVWAAQALAASLARELPCKVESWQDANSQLVTALNAQSISTTLIRSVVMVVVVLGIASVLVVSVVQKQREIGILRAMGAQRAQILRVFLIQGGMVGLLGSVLGTGIAMAMIKVFTTFVRGADGLPLFSIALPPETALQTMAMALAAGLLAAVAPARRAARMDPAQAIRM
;
A
#
# COMPACT_ATOMS: atom_id res chain seq x y z
N ASN A 1 -44.37 -11.43 3.46
CA ASN A 1 -43.93 -11.50 2.08
C ASN A 1 -43.23 -10.14 1.78
N GLY A 2 -41.96 -10.16 1.42
CA GLY A 2 -41.18 -8.97 1.06
C GLY A 2 -40.29 -9.26 -0.13
N LEU A 3 -39.92 -8.21 -0.85
CA LEU A 3 -38.89 -8.26 -1.86
C LEU A 3 -37.55 -7.93 -1.17
N VAL A 4 -36.56 -8.81 -1.36
CA VAL A 4 -35.20 -8.59 -0.86
C VAL A 4 -34.33 -8.26 -2.07
N ASP A 5 -33.67 -7.11 -2.04
CA ASP A 5 -32.68 -6.74 -3.04
C ASP A 5 -31.28 -7.07 -2.51
N LEU A 6 -30.61 -8.03 -3.15
CA LEU A 6 -29.25 -8.48 -2.82
C LEU A 6 -28.16 -7.63 -3.53
N GLY A 7 -28.56 -6.58 -4.27
CA GLY A 7 -27.63 -5.69 -4.99
C GLY A 7 -27.03 -6.27 -6.27
N ILE A 8 -27.30 -7.53 -6.60
CA ILE A 8 -26.80 -8.23 -7.80
C ILE A 8 -27.97 -8.82 -8.58
N LYS A 9 -28.20 -8.33 -9.81
CA LYS A 9 -29.33 -8.74 -10.67
C LYS A 9 -29.45 -10.26 -10.86
N ASP A 10 -28.35 -10.97 -11.00
CA ASP A 10 -28.36 -12.42 -11.22
C ASP A 10 -28.73 -13.19 -9.95
N LEU A 11 -28.35 -12.72 -8.78
CA LEU A 11 -28.75 -13.30 -7.50
C LEU A 11 -30.22 -13.03 -7.22
N ASN A 12 -30.72 -11.83 -7.51
CA ASN A 12 -32.11 -11.46 -7.34
C ASN A 12 -33.08 -12.28 -8.19
N ARG A 13 -32.61 -12.90 -9.29
CA ARG A 13 -33.40 -13.76 -10.16
C ARG A 13 -33.40 -15.24 -9.75
N ARG A 14 -32.40 -15.69 -9.00
CA ARG A 14 -32.18 -17.12 -8.71
C ARG A 14 -32.32 -17.47 -7.24
N VAL A 15 -32.33 -16.50 -6.35
CA VAL A 15 -32.38 -16.73 -4.91
C VAL A 15 -33.76 -16.40 -4.37
N VAL A 16 -34.34 -17.33 -3.65
CA VAL A 16 -35.59 -17.16 -2.90
C VAL A 16 -35.28 -17.39 -1.45
N ILE A 17 -35.63 -16.43 -0.60
CA ILE A 17 -35.44 -16.52 0.85
C ILE A 17 -36.74 -16.98 1.48
N VAL A 18 -36.70 -18.14 2.07
CA VAL A 18 -37.85 -18.75 2.76
C VAL A 18 -37.46 -19.23 4.17
N PRO A 19 -38.40 -19.38 5.09
CA PRO A 19 -38.14 -20.01 6.38
C PRO A 19 -37.60 -21.42 6.21
N GLN A 20 -36.62 -21.84 7.02
CA GLN A 20 -35.97 -23.15 6.92
C GLN A 20 -36.99 -24.31 6.91
N ARG A 21 -38.03 -24.25 7.74
CA ARG A 21 -39.09 -25.28 7.77
C ARG A 21 -39.85 -25.42 6.44
N SER A 22 -40.11 -24.29 5.78
CA SER A 22 -40.74 -24.28 4.46
C SER A 22 -39.84 -24.87 3.38
N ALA A 23 -38.53 -24.55 3.43
CA ALA A 23 -37.54 -25.12 2.53
C ALA A 23 -37.39 -26.64 2.75
N GLN A 24 -37.35 -27.08 4.00
CA GLN A 24 -37.28 -28.51 4.36
C GLN A 24 -38.49 -29.28 3.88
N SER A 25 -39.71 -28.70 4.03
CA SER A 25 -40.96 -29.35 3.50
C SER A 25 -41.00 -29.42 1.98
N LEU A 26 -40.46 -28.39 1.31
CA LEU A 26 -40.45 -28.32 -0.16
C LEU A 26 -39.41 -29.29 -0.79
N LEU A 27 -38.31 -29.52 -0.09
CA LEU A 27 -37.18 -30.34 -0.55
C LEU A 27 -37.17 -31.75 0.07
N ASP A 28 -38.22 -32.08 0.84
CA ASP A 28 -38.36 -33.37 1.54
C ASP A 28 -37.16 -33.71 2.48
N LEU A 29 -36.57 -32.67 3.06
CA LEU A 29 -35.42 -32.74 3.95
C LEU A 29 -35.87 -32.65 5.40
N THR A 30 -36.28 -33.77 6.00
CA THR A 30 -36.71 -33.81 7.41
C THR A 30 -35.52 -33.55 8.35
N GLY A 31 -35.46 -32.33 8.92
CA GLY A 31 -34.54 -32.00 9.99
C GLY A 31 -33.07 -31.74 9.58
N GLY A 32 -32.76 -31.76 8.27
CA GLY A 32 -31.42 -31.55 7.73
C GLY A 32 -31.17 -30.11 7.23
N ALA A 33 -29.93 -29.81 6.98
CA ALA A 33 -29.48 -28.66 6.21
C ALA A 33 -28.47 -29.14 5.14
N THR A 34 -28.53 -28.54 3.95
CA THR A 34 -27.62 -28.90 2.86
C THR A 34 -26.26 -28.24 3.04
N GLN A 35 -26.22 -27.10 3.73
CA GLN A 35 -25.01 -26.31 3.98
C GLN A 35 -25.12 -25.57 5.31
N ILE A 36 -23.99 -25.46 6.00
CA ILE A 36 -23.84 -24.64 7.21
C ILE A 36 -22.74 -23.63 6.94
N ASP A 37 -23.08 -22.35 7.00
CA ASP A 37 -22.11 -21.28 6.82
C ASP A 37 -21.59 -20.80 8.18
N LEU A 38 -20.26 -20.83 8.33
CA LEU A 38 -19.56 -20.33 9.51
C LEU A 38 -18.98 -18.95 9.23
N ARG A 39 -19.33 -17.99 10.05
CA ARG A 39 -18.76 -16.65 10.00
C ARG A 39 -17.55 -16.53 10.94
N VAL A 40 -16.39 -16.21 10.39
CA VAL A 40 -15.15 -15.99 11.15
C VAL A 40 -14.82 -14.50 11.23
N ASN A 41 -14.16 -14.09 12.32
CA ASN A 41 -13.76 -12.70 12.49
C ASN A 41 -12.57 -12.32 11.60
N ASP A 42 -11.62 -13.24 11.42
CA ASP A 42 -10.50 -13.07 10.51
C ASP A 42 -10.72 -13.86 9.23
N VAL A 43 -10.93 -13.12 8.15
CA VAL A 43 -11.22 -13.67 6.82
C VAL A 43 -10.08 -14.55 6.30
N TRP A 44 -8.83 -14.20 6.63
CA TRP A 44 -7.65 -14.93 6.15
C TRP A 44 -7.36 -16.20 6.97
N ALA A 45 -7.83 -16.26 8.21
CA ALA A 45 -7.73 -17.46 9.05
C ALA A 45 -8.72 -18.57 8.66
N ALA A 46 -9.67 -18.29 7.77
CA ALA A 46 -10.72 -19.24 7.39
C ALA A 46 -10.17 -20.54 6.78
N GLN A 47 -9.07 -20.48 6.02
CA GLN A 47 -8.45 -21.67 5.42
C GLN A 47 -7.83 -22.59 6.50
N ALA A 48 -7.14 -22.03 7.48
CA ALA A 48 -6.57 -22.81 8.58
C ALA A 48 -7.67 -23.46 9.45
N LEU A 49 -8.75 -22.70 9.71
CA LEU A 49 -9.91 -23.20 10.44
C LEU A 49 -10.62 -24.33 9.65
N ALA A 50 -10.84 -24.15 8.35
CA ALA A 50 -11.44 -25.19 7.51
C ALA A 50 -10.63 -26.47 7.52
N ALA A 51 -9.28 -26.36 7.44
CA ALA A 51 -8.39 -27.52 7.52
C ALA A 51 -8.42 -28.23 8.89
N SER A 52 -8.68 -27.52 9.99
CA SER A 52 -8.87 -28.15 11.31
C SER A 52 -10.19 -28.86 11.42
N LEU A 53 -11.29 -28.21 10.99
CA LEU A 53 -12.62 -28.75 11.04
C LEU A 53 -12.81 -29.96 10.11
N ALA A 54 -12.13 -29.97 8.96
CA ALA A 54 -12.14 -31.10 8.03
C ALA A 54 -11.55 -32.39 8.61
N ARG A 55 -10.73 -32.31 9.68
CA ARG A 55 -10.18 -33.47 10.39
C ARG A 55 -11.13 -34.02 11.46
N GLU A 56 -12.02 -33.17 11.96
CA GLU A 56 -12.91 -33.48 13.09
C GLU A 56 -14.31 -33.87 12.61
N LEU A 57 -14.74 -33.34 11.46
CA LEU A 57 -16.10 -33.50 10.95
C LEU A 57 -16.13 -34.47 9.77
N PRO A 58 -17.10 -35.40 9.72
CA PRO A 58 -17.28 -36.34 8.59
C PRO A 58 -17.99 -35.69 7.40
N CYS A 59 -17.89 -34.38 7.20
CA CYS A 59 -18.51 -33.63 6.12
C CYS A 59 -17.47 -32.86 5.31
N LYS A 60 -17.85 -32.42 4.12
CA LYS A 60 -17.02 -31.59 3.28
C LYS A 60 -16.94 -30.19 3.89
N VAL A 61 -15.75 -29.77 4.29
CA VAL A 61 -15.47 -28.42 4.79
C VAL A 61 -14.67 -27.68 3.75
N GLU A 62 -15.19 -26.55 3.29
CA GLU A 62 -14.51 -25.69 2.31
C GLU A 62 -14.35 -24.30 2.90
N SER A 63 -13.19 -23.70 2.70
CA SER A 63 -13.00 -22.28 3.00
C SER A 63 -13.54 -21.41 1.85
N TRP A 64 -13.81 -20.14 2.12
CA TRP A 64 -14.19 -19.20 1.06
C TRP A 64 -13.07 -19.06 0.02
N GLN A 65 -11.80 -19.23 0.43
CA GLN A 65 -10.64 -19.21 -0.46
C GLN A 65 -10.67 -20.37 -1.45
N ASP A 66 -11.03 -21.56 -0.99
CA ASP A 66 -11.14 -22.75 -1.86
C ASP A 66 -12.31 -22.60 -2.82
N ALA A 67 -13.47 -22.14 -2.33
CA ALA A 67 -14.65 -21.88 -3.14
C ALA A 67 -14.43 -20.78 -4.19
N ASN A 68 -13.53 -19.81 -3.91
CA ASN A 68 -13.25 -18.67 -4.78
C ASN A 68 -11.77 -18.61 -5.20
N SER A 69 -11.17 -19.75 -5.53
CA SER A 69 -9.73 -19.86 -5.84
C SER A 69 -9.26 -18.91 -6.95
N GLN A 70 -10.10 -18.68 -7.97
CA GLN A 70 -9.82 -17.71 -9.04
C GLN A 70 -9.74 -16.27 -8.51
N LEU A 71 -10.67 -15.89 -7.60
CA LEU A 71 -10.65 -14.57 -6.97
C LEU A 71 -9.41 -14.39 -6.10
N VAL A 72 -9.05 -15.40 -5.29
CA VAL A 72 -7.84 -15.37 -4.46
C VAL A 72 -6.59 -15.25 -5.33
N THR A 73 -6.52 -15.98 -6.43
CA THR A 73 -5.41 -15.88 -7.39
C THR A 73 -5.32 -14.48 -7.99
N ALA A 74 -6.44 -13.90 -8.39
CA ALA A 74 -6.49 -12.53 -8.93
C ALA A 74 -6.06 -11.48 -7.88
N LEU A 75 -6.52 -11.61 -6.63
CA LEU A 75 -6.11 -10.72 -5.53
C LEU A 75 -4.61 -10.84 -5.22
N ASN A 76 -4.06 -12.05 -5.22
CA ASN A 76 -2.64 -12.28 -5.04
C ASN A 76 -1.82 -11.69 -6.19
N ALA A 77 -2.23 -11.89 -7.44
CA ALA A 77 -1.58 -11.28 -8.60
C ALA A 77 -1.61 -9.75 -8.54
N GLN A 78 -2.74 -9.17 -8.14
CA GLN A 78 -2.88 -7.73 -7.92
C GLN A 78 -1.93 -7.22 -6.82
N SER A 79 -1.83 -7.94 -5.70
CA SER A 79 -0.93 -7.60 -4.60
C SER A 79 0.54 -7.63 -5.02
N ILE A 80 0.95 -8.68 -5.76
CA ILE A 80 2.30 -8.79 -6.31
C ILE A 80 2.58 -7.65 -7.28
N SER A 81 1.67 -7.36 -8.20
CA SER A 81 1.81 -6.26 -9.18
C SER A 81 1.96 -4.91 -8.48
N THR A 82 1.13 -4.64 -7.47
CA THR A 82 1.21 -3.41 -6.68
C THR A 82 2.55 -3.30 -5.94
N THR A 83 3.05 -4.41 -5.38
CA THR A 83 4.34 -4.45 -4.69
C THR A 83 5.49 -4.20 -5.65
N LEU A 84 5.46 -4.80 -6.85
CA LEU A 84 6.46 -4.56 -7.90
C LEU A 84 6.48 -3.10 -8.34
N ILE A 85 5.31 -2.51 -8.63
CA ILE A 85 5.19 -1.09 -9.01
C ILE A 85 5.75 -0.20 -7.91
N ARG A 86 5.37 -0.45 -6.65
CA ARG A 86 5.87 0.30 -5.48
C ARG A 86 7.40 0.21 -5.37
N SER A 87 7.97 -0.97 -5.58
CA SER A 87 9.41 -1.19 -5.52
C SER A 87 10.15 -0.43 -6.61
N VAL A 88 9.67 -0.48 -7.85
CA VAL A 88 10.24 0.26 -8.98
C VAL A 88 10.16 1.76 -8.75
N VAL A 89 8.99 2.28 -8.34
CA VAL A 89 8.81 3.70 -8.01
C VAL A 89 9.78 4.13 -6.91
N MET A 90 9.95 3.31 -5.86
CA MET A 90 10.89 3.60 -4.77
C MET A 90 12.33 3.73 -5.30
N VAL A 91 12.78 2.83 -6.16
CA VAL A 91 14.11 2.89 -6.78
C VAL A 91 14.26 4.17 -7.60
N VAL A 92 13.28 4.51 -8.42
CA VAL A 92 13.31 5.73 -9.25
C VAL A 92 13.38 6.99 -8.38
N VAL A 93 12.59 7.05 -7.30
CA VAL A 93 12.63 8.17 -6.36
C VAL A 93 14.00 8.30 -5.68
N VAL A 94 14.56 7.21 -5.19
CA VAL A 94 15.90 7.20 -4.56
C VAL A 94 16.96 7.68 -5.53
N LEU A 95 16.95 7.20 -6.78
CA LEU A 95 17.88 7.62 -7.82
C LEU A 95 17.70 9.10 -8.19
N GLY A 96 16.46 9.57 -8.28
CA GLY A 96 16.15 10.98 -8.56
C GLY A 96 16.69 11.91 -7.49
N ILE A 97 16.43 11.61 -6.20
CA ILE A 97 16.94 12.39 -5.08
C ILE A 97 18.48 12.34 -5.04
N ALA A 98 19.08 11.16 -5.23
CA ALA A 98 20.53 11.00 -5.24
C ALA A 98 21.16 11.81 -6.37
N SER A 99 20.56 11.83 -7.57
CA SER A 99 21.04 12.61 -8.72
C SER A 99 21.09 14.12 -8.41
N VAL A 100 19.99 14.67 -7.87
CA VAL A 100 19.92 16.09 -7.48
C VAL A 100 20.96 16.42 -6.42
N LEU A 101 21.15 15.55 -5.42
CA LEU A 101 22.14 15.77 -4.37
C LEU A 101 23.58 15.66 -4.90
N VAL A 102 23.85 14.78 -5.86
CA VAL A 102 25.19 14.71 -6.53
C VAL A 102 25.49 16.02 -7.23
N VAL A 103 24.52 16.55 -8.01
CA VAL A 103 24.68 17.85 -8.67
C VAL A 103 24.90 18.97 -7.65
N SER A 104 24.14 18.98 -6.55
CA SER A 104 24.32 19.95 -5.46
C SER A 104 25.72 19.88 -4.83
N VAL A 105 26.25 18.66 -4.62
CA VAL A 105 27.62 18.47 -4.11
C VAL A 105 28.65 19.05 -5.09
N VAL A 106 28.51 18.79 -6.38
CA VAL A 106 29.44 19.29 -7.42
C VAL A 106 29.39 20.81 -7.47
N GLN A 107 28.22 21.42 -7.47
CA GLN A 107 28.06 22.89 -7.49
C GLN A 107 28.64 23.55 -6.25
N LYS A 108 28.56 22.91 -5.07
CA LYS A 108 29.04 23.43 -3.79
C LYS A 108 30.45 22.95 -3.41
N GLN A 109 31.16 22.31 -4.35
CA GLN A 109 32.43 21.70 -4.10
C GLN A 109 33.49 22.68 -3.53
N ARG A 110 33.55 23.87 -4.06
CA ARG A 110 34.47 24.92 -3.61
C ARG A 110 34.15 25.42 -2.21
N GLU A 111 32.86 25.61 -1.92
CA GLU A 111 32.40 26.04 -0.58
C GLU A 111 32.71 24.96 0.48
N ILE A 112 32.47 23.69 0.14
CA ILE A 112 32.79 22.56 1.02
C ILE A 112 34.29 22.48 1.27
N GLY A 113 35.11 22.70 0.23
CA GLY A 113 36.56 22.74 0.35
C GLY A 113 37.06 23.83 1.31
N ILE A 114 36.51 25.04 1.19
CA ILE A 114 36.83 26.16 2.09
C ILE A 114 36.42 25.84 3.53
N LEU A 115 35.21 25.37 3.74
CA LEU A 115 34.75 25.00 5.09
C LEU A 115 35.65 23.93 5.73
N ARG A 116 36.09 22.94 4.94
CA ARG A 116 37.00 21.91 5.43
C ARG A 116 38.42 22.44 5.71
N ALA A 117 38.89 23.36 4.92
CA ALA A 117 40.19 24.04 5.17
C ALA A 117 40.14 24.87 6.46
N MET A 118 38.97 25.44 6.80
CA MET A 118 38.73 26.16 8.07
C MET A 118 38.48 25.21 9.26
N GLY A 119 38.59 23.90 9.10
CA GLY A 119 38.48 22.93 10.19
C GLY A 119 37.12 22.22 10.33
N ALA A 120 36.20 22.39 9.40
CA ALA A 120 34.92 21.65 9.47
C ALA A 120 35.12 20.13 9.40
N GLN A 121 34.48 19.41 10.31
CA GLN A 121 34.59 17.96 10.41
C GLN A 121 33.80 17.27 9.30
N ARG A 122 34.25 16.08 8.87
CA ARG A 122 33.54 15.25 7.89
C ARG A 122 32.10 14.93 8.31
N ALA A 123 31.87 14.71 9.60
CA ALA A 123 30.56 14.44 10.17
C ALA A 123 29.59 15.62 10.02
N GLN A 124 30.08 16.87 10.08
CA GLN A 124 29.25 18.07 9.90
C GLN A 124 28.77 18.16 8.44
N ILE A 125 29.67 17.97 7.48
CA ILE A 125 29.30 17.94 6.05
C ILE A 125 28.30 16.82 5.76
N LEU A 126 28.55 15.62 6.29
CA LEU A 126 27.64 14.49 6.15
C LEU A 126 26.23 14.82 6.67
N ARG A 127 26.14 15.42 7.87
CA ARG A 127 24.84 15.79 8.47
C ARG A 127 24.08 16.80 7.62
N VAL A 128 24.74 17.79 7.03
CA VAL A 128 24.10 18.80 6.17
C VAL A 128 23.39 18.13 4.99
N PHE A 129 24.07 17.24 4.29
CA PHE A 129 23.48 16.54 3.14
C PHE A 129 22.42 15.51 3.54
N LEU A 130 22.54 14.85 4.69
CA LEU A 130 21.50 13.96 5.22
C LEU A 130 20.24 14.75 5.59
N ILE A 131 20.40 15.90 6.25
CA ILE A 131 19.27 16.80 6.57
C ILE A 131 18.61 17.29 5.27
N GLN A 132 19.39 17.68 4.28
CA GLN A 132 18.88 18.11 2.97
C GLN A 132 18.05 16.99 2.30
N GLY A 133 18.57 15.75 2.27
CA GLY A 133 17.84 14.61 1.73
C GLY A 133 16.55 14.28 2.53
N GLY A 134 16.64 14.38 3.86
CA GLY A 134 15.48 14.23 4.75
C GLY A 134 14.42 15.30 4.51
N MET A 135 14.83 16.57 4.35
CA MET A 135 13.89 17.66 4.03
C MET A 135 13.18 17.45 2.67
N VAL A 136 13.94 17.05 1.66
CA VAL A 136 13.35 16.74 0.34
C VAL A 136 12.34 15.59 0.46
N GLY A 137 12.70 14.52 1.18
CA GLY A 137 11.79 13.39 1.44
C GLY A 137 10.52 13.81 2.21
N LEU A 138 10.69 14.63 3.25
CA LEU A 138 9.57 15.11 4.08
C LEU A 138 8.64 16.05 3.28
N LEU A 139 9.19 17.09 2.66
CA LEU A 139 8.40 18.04 1.87
C LEU A 139 7.72 17.36 0.69
N GLY A 140 8.45 16.48 -0.01
CA GLY A 140 7.90 15.68 -1.10
C GLY A 140 6.75 14.78 -0.64
N SER A 141 6.86 14.15 0.53
CA SER A 141 5.80 13.29 1.06
C SER A 141 4.55 14.05 1.48
N VAL A 142 4.71 15.22 2.11
CA VAL A 142 3.58 16.09 2.50
C VAL A 142 2.83 16.58 1.26
N LEU A 143 3.57 17.12 0.27
CA LEU A 143 2.98 17.57 -0.99
C LEU A 143 2.33 16.41 -1.76
N GLY A 144 3.01 15.26 -1.85
CA GLY A 144 2.49 14.06 -2.51
C GLY A 144 1.21 13.54 -1.87
N THR A 145 1.16 13.49 -0.54
CA THR A 145 -0.05 13.11 0.22
C THR A 145 -1.19 14.11 -0.02
N GLY A 146 -0.90 15.41 -0.03
CA GLY A 146 -1.88 16.45 -0.34
C GLY A 146 -2.46 16.31 -1.75
N ILE A 147 -1.61 16.08 -2.75
CA ILE A 147 -2.03 15.83 -4.13
C ILE A 147 -2.87 14.54 -4.21
N ALA A 148 -2.46 13.46 -3.55
CA ALA A 148 -3.19 12.20 -3.53
C ALA A 148 -4.60 12.39 -2.94
N MET A 149 -4.75 13.11 -1.83
CA MET A 149 -6.05 13.43 -1.24
C MET A 149 -6.92 14.26 -2.17
N ALA A 150 -6.34 15.27 -2.84
CA ALA A 150 -7.04 16.08 -3.81
C ALA A 150 -7.54 15.23 -5.00
N MET A 151 -6.69 14.36 -5.54
CA MET A 151 -7.05 13.45 -6.63
C MET A 151 -8.15 12.47 -6.21
N ILE A 152 -8.07 11.87 -5.01
CA ILE A 152 -9.13 11.00 -4.49
C ILE A 152 -10.46 11.76 -4.43
N LYS A 153 -10.44 12.98 -3.91
CA LYS A 153 -11.64 13.81 -3.82
C LYS A 153 -12.23 14.15 -5.19
N VAL A 154 -11.38 14.52 -6.16
CA VAL A 154 -11.80 14.76 -7.56
C VAL A 154 -12.40 13.48 -8.14
N PHE A 155 -11.71 12.34 -8.02
CA PHE A 155 -12.17 11.08 -8.57
C PHE A 155 -13.50 10.62 -7.98
N THR A 156 -13.67 10.67 -6.66
CA THR A 156 -14.92 10.29 -5.98
C THR A 156 -16.08 11.24 -6.28
N THR A 157 -15.79 12.50 -6.67
CA THR A 157 -16.81 13.48 -7.03
C THR A 157 -17.28 13.31 -8.48
N PHE A 158 -16.38 13.01 -9.40
CA PHE A 158 -16.70 12.92 -10.83
C PHE A 158 -17.10 11.50 -11.27
N VAL A 159 -16.55 10.46 -10.65
CA VAL A 159 -16.85 9.06 -10.98
C VAL A 159 -17.95 8.53 -10.08
N ARG A 160 -19.21 8.75 -10.52
CA ARG A 160 -20.41 8.28 -9.80
C ARG A 160 -21.11 7.18 -10.60
N GLY A 161 -21.68 6.23 -9.87
CA GLY A 161 -22.56 5.21 -10.46
C GLY A 161 -23.89 5.81 -10.96
N ALA A 162 -24.68 5.01 -11.65
CA ALA A 162 -26.02 5.38 -12.09
C ALA A 162 -26.94 5.79 -10.93
N ASP A 163 -26.60 5.36 -9.70
CA ASP A 163 -27.34 5.64 -8.47
C ASP A 163 -26.89 6.95 -7.78
N GLY A 164 -25.98 7.73 -8.40
CA GLY A 164 -25.44 8.97 -7.85
C GLY A 164 -24.44 8.79 -6.71
N LEU A 165 -24.19 7.55 -6.27
CA LEU A 165 -23.19 7.20 -5.27
C LEU A 165 -21.79 7.07 -5.90
N PRO A 166 -20.70 7.33 -5.15
CA PRO A 166 -19.36 7.08 -5.66
C PRO A 166 -19.21 5.60 -6.04
N LEU A 167 -18.73 5.32 -7.24
CA LEU A 167 -18.53 3.95 -7.73
C LEU A 167 -17.54 3.18 -6.87
N PHE A 168 -16.59 3.89 -6.27
CA PHE A 168 -15.58 3.34 -5.36
C PHE A 168 -15.46 4.23 -4.12
N SER A 169 -15.59 3.63 -2.95
CA SER A 169 -15.30 4.29 -1.67
C SER A 169 -13.80 4.23 -1.40
N ILE A 170 -13.03 5.13 -2.04
CA ILE A 170 -11.60 5.21 -1.81
C ILE A 170 -11.38 6.08 -0.57
N ALA A 171 -10.98 5.46 0.52
CA ALA A 171 -10.52 6.17 1.71
C ALA A 171 -9.01 6.02 1.84
N LEU A 172 -8.32 7.10 2.21
CA LEU A 172 -6.93 7.05 2.61
C LEU A 172 -6.87 7.04 4.15
N PRO A 173 -6.69 5.88 4.79
CA PRO A 173 -6.55 5.82 6.23
C PRO A 173 -5.35 6.65 6.68
N PRO A 174 -5.43 7.41 7.78
CA PRO A 174 -4.33 8.23 8.28
C PRO A 174 -3.08 7.40 8.60
N GLU A 175 -3.27 6.16 9.00
CA GLU A 175 -2.18 5.20 9.24
C GLU A 175 -1.38 4.91 7.96
N THR A 176 -2.07 4.66 6.84
CA THR A 176 -1.42 4.41 5.54
C THR A 176 -0.70 5.67 5.04
N ALA A 177 -1.28 6.86 5.25
CA ALA A 177 -0.63 8.11 4.93
C ALA A 177 0.66 8.29 5.73
N LEU A 178 0.63 8.05 7.05
CA LEU A 178 1.79 8.15 7.92
C LEU A 178 2.89 7.14 7.55
N GLN A 179 2.53 5.90 7.26
CA GLN A 179 3.46 4.87 6.79
C GLN A 179 4.15 5.29 5.49
N THR A 180 3.40 5.82 4.53
CA THR A 180 3.94 6.28 3.23
C THR A 180 4.88 7.47 3.42
N MET A 181 4.55 8.41 4.31
CA MET A 181 5.43 9.53 4.66
C MET A 181 6.72 9.07 5.33
N ALA A 182 6.64 8.10 6.24
CA ALA A 182 7.83 7.53 6.89
C ALA A 182 8.73 6.81 5.87
N MET A 183 8.15 6.06 4.93
CA MET A 183 8.88 5.41 3.85
C MET A 183 9.56 6.43 2.93
N ALA A 184 8.90 7.52 2.58
CA ALA A 184 9.46 8.58 1.74
C ALA A 184 10.61 9.32 2.44
N LEU A 185 10.48 9.58 3.74
CA LEU A 185 11.56 10.14 4.55
C LEU A 185 12.77 9.20 4.58
N ALA A 186 12.55 7.91 4.82
CA ALA A 186 13.61 6.90 4.81
C ALA A 186 14.30 6.81 3.45
N ALA A 187 13.54 6.85 2.35
CA ALA A 187 14.07 6.88 0.99
C ALA A 187 14.94 8.12 0.74
N GLY A 188 14.50 9.31 1.18
CA GLY A 188 15.26 10.55 1.08
C GLY A 188 16.58 10.50 1.85
N LEU A 189 16.57 9.96 3.07
CA LEU A 189 17.78 9.75 3.86
C LEU A 189 18.72 8.74 3.20
N LEU A 190 18.22 7.59 2.73
CA LEU A 190 19.02 6.58 2.03
C LEU A 190 19.65 7.13 0.75
N ALA A 191 18.88 7.87 -0.05
CA ALA A 191 19.35 8.51 -1.27
C ALA A 191 20.49 9.50 -1.01
N ALA A 192 20.46 10.17 0.13
CA ALA A 192 21.47 11.17 0.52
C ALA A 192 22.79 10.54 1.00
N VAL A 193 22.82 9.28 1.43
CA VAL A 193 24.01 8.66 2.03
C VAL A 193 25.21 8.66 1.07
N ALA A 194 25.01 8.26 -0.19
CA ALA A 194 26.11 8.16 -1.17
C ALA A 194 26.70 9.53 -1.52
N PRO A 195 25.91 10.56 -1.93
CA PRO A 195 26.43 11.88 -2.22
C PRO A 195 27.00 12.57 -0.97
N ALA A 196 26.38 12.41 0.20
CA ALA A 196 26.89 12.97 1.47
C ALA A 196 28.26 12.40 1.84
N ARG A 197 28.48 11.09 1.66
CA ARG A 197 29.79 10.45 1.87
C ARG A 197 30.83 10.96 0.87
N ARG A 198 30.48 11.19 -0.39
CA ARG A 198 31.37 11.77 -1.39
C ARG A 198 31.79 13.19 -0.97
N ALA A 199 30.83 14.05 -0.62
CA ALA A 199 31.09 15.40 -0.16
C ALA A 199 32.00 15.43 1.08
N ALA A 200 31.75 14.56 2.07
CA ALA A 200 32.54 14.49 3.30
C ALA A 200 33.99 13.98 3.09
N ARG A 201 34.27 13.26 2.00
CA ARG A 201 35.61 12.73 1.70
C ARG A 201 36.42 13.59 0.73
N MET A 202 35.89 14.73 0.26
CA MET A 202 36.59 15.60 -0.66
C MET A 202 37.86 16.16 0.00
N ASP A 203 38.95 16.22 -0.79
CA ASP A 203 40.21 16.82 -0.37
C ASP A 203 40.13 18.37 -0.51
N PRO A 204 40.35 19.12 0.57
CA PRO A 204 40.34 20.59 0.51
C PRO A 204 41.28 21.17 -0.53
N ALA A 205 42.47 20.55 -0.72
CA ALA A 205 43.46 21.03 -1.65
C ALA A 205 43.03 20.91 -3.12
N GLN A 206 42.28 19.88 -3.45
CA GLN A 206 41.72 19.68 -4.82
C GLN A 206 40.51 20.59 -5.06
N ALA A 207 39.67 20.83 -4.04
CA ALA A 207 38.45 21.61 -4.18
C ALA A 207 38.73 23.12 -4.39
N ILE A 208 39.88 23.62 -3.99
CA ILE A 208 40.28 25.05 -4.15
C ILE A 208 40.98 25.29 -5.50
N ARG A 209 41.52 24.22 -6.11
CA ARG A 209 42.34 24.30 -7.33
C ARG A 209 41.52 24.25 -8.63
N MET A 210 40.20 23.95 -8.53
CA MET A 210 39.22 24.02 -9.61
C MET A 210 38.50 25.39 -9.61
#